data_ce62ea67aa26b8c98cae2914799d8a5d
#
_entry.id   ce62ea67aa26b8c98cae2914799d8a5d
#
_cell.length_a   1.000
_cell.length_b   1.000
_cell.length_c   1.000
_cell.angle_alpha   90.00
_cell.angle_beta   90.00
_cell.angle_gamma   90.00
#
_symmetry.space_group_name_H-M   'P 1'
#
loop_
_entity.id
_entity.type
_entity.pdbx_description
1 polymer ?
#
loop_
_entity_poly.entity_id
_entity_poly.type
_entity_poly.pdbx_seq_one_letter_code
_entity_poly.pdbx_strand_id
1 'polypeptide(L)'
;ATKDDNSCTYPENVKKSLVFKATATWCPPCGSWGEQYVNDIHTQFSDNCEIIALHSNDDFSVDVAYDFLSLLNPSGVPSFFVGMQSVSSSFSAISGLITDELMEANQVSLATSFSTQNDVMNIKVQSQLEGGFTGENCYLAVYIIEDGQVAPQQVGDPGSGVEDPNFVHNHILRTEASGSAFGQ
;
A
#
# COMPACT_ATOMS: atom_id res chain seq x y z
N ALA A 1 3.79 13.84 -31.41
CA ALA A 1 2.49 13.37 -31.90
C ALA A 1 1.65 14.60 -32.18
N THR A 2 1.12 14.74 -33.39
CA THR A 2 0.37 15.93 -33.82
C THR A 2 -1.14 15.77 -33.70
N LYS A 3 -1.60 14.64 -33.21
CA LYS A 3 -3.03 14.36 -32.96
C LYS A 3 -3.17 13.28 -31.91
N ASP A 4 -3.93 13.57 -30.86
CA ASP A 4 -4.38 12.58 -29.87
C ASP A 4 -5.42 11.69 -30.55
N ASP A 5 -5.17 10.39 -30.56
CA ASP A 5 -6.07 9.35 -31.08
C ASP A 5 -6.89 8.68 -29.98
N ASN A 6 -6.88 9.26 -28.76
CA ASN A 6 -7.48 8.74 -27.54
C ASN A 6 -6.93 7.35 -27.09
N SER A 7 -5.77 6.95 -27.60
CA SER A 7 -5.09 5.73 -27.16
C SER A 7 -4.18 5.96 -25.95
N CYS A 8 -3.95 7.23 -25.58
CA CYS A 8 -3.11 7.61 -24.45
C CYS A 8 -3.95 7.83 -23.20
N THR A 9 -3.60 7.16 -22.12
CA THR A 9 -4.09 7.51 -20.78
C THR A 9 -3.19 8.61 -20.25
N TYR A 10 -3.79 9.74 -19.88
CA TYR A 10 -3.06 10.86 -19.28
C TYR A 10 -3.16 10.79 -17.76
N PRO A 11 -2.12 11.18 -17.02
CA PRO A 11 -2.20 11.32 -15.57
C PRO A 11 -3.30 12.31 -15.18
N GLU A 12 -4.12 11.92 -14.21
CA GLU A 12 -5.08 12.80 -13.57
C GLU A 12 -4.42 13.46 -12.36
N ASN A 13 -4.68 14.75 -12.15
CA ASN A 13 -4.16 15.47 -10.98
C ASN A 13 -5.01 15.12 -9.75
N VAL A 14 -4.85 13.90 -9.25
CA VAL A 14 -5.53 13.38 -8.07
C VAL A 14 -4.48 12.99 -7.03
N LYS A 15 -4.60 13.59 -5.83
CA LYS A 15 -3.79 13.20 -4.68
C LYS A 15 -4.36 11.92 -4.07
N LYS A 16 -3.49 10.94 -3.83
CA LYS A 16 -3.80 9.76 -3.04
C LYS A 16 -2.82 9.63 -1.88
N SER A 17 -3.29 9.13 -0.77
CA SER A 17 -2.46 8.78 0.37
C SER A 17 -2.07 7.30 0.27
N LEU A 18 -0.89 6.95 0.78
CA LEU A 18 -0.39 5.59 0.82
C LEU A 18 -0.21 5.16 2.27
N VAL A 19 -0.86 4.06 2.64
CA VAL A 19 -0.77 3.48 3.99
C VAL A 19 -0.05 2.14 3.92
N PHE A 20 0.99 1.97 4.74
CA PHE A 20 1.59 0.66 4.97
C PHE A 20 1.08 0.07 6.28
N LYS A 21 0.68 -1.20 6.24
CA LYS A 21 0.30 -2.01 7.41
C LYS A 21 1.34 -3.11 7.60
N ALA A 22 2.22 -2.98 8.59
CA ALA A 22 3.05 -4.11 9.02
C ALA A 22 2.15 -5.14 9.72
N THR A 23 2.18 -6.39 9.27
CA THR A 23 1.23 -7.42 9.68
C THR A 23 1.84 -8.84 9.65
N ALA A 24 1.11 -9.82 10.18
CA ALA A 24 1.44 -11.24 10.07
C ALA A 24 0.21 -12.11 10.34
N THR A 25 0.17 -13.30 9.74
CA THR A 25 -0.91 -14.28 9.94
C THR A 25 -0.95 -14.86 11.36
N TRP A 26 0.18 -14.94 12.02
CA TRP A 26 0.33 -15.43 13.41
C TRP A 26 -0.01 -14.35 14.47
N CYS A 27 -0.36 -13.15 14.08
CA CYS A 27 -0.60 -12.00 14.96
C CYS A 27 -2.09 -11.81 15.22
N PRO A 28 -2.64 -12.16 16.43
CA PRO A 28 -4.07 -12.01 16.69
C PRO A 28 -4.61 -10.57 16.56
N PRO A 29 -3.93 -9.53 17.08
CA PRO A 29 -4.36 -8.16 16.87
C PRO A 29 -4.40 -7.72 15.40
N CYS A 30 -3.56 -8.34 14.54
CA CYS A 30 -3.52 -8.04 13.11
C CYS A 30 -4.80 -8.46 12.40
N GLY A 31 -5.35 -9.62 12.73
CA GLY A 31 -6.62 -10.12 12.23
C GLY A 31 -7.85 -9.56 12.96
N SER A 32 -7.66 -8.72 13.97
CA SER A 32 -8.75 -8.12 14.76
C SER A 32 -8.80 -6.60 14.55
N TRP A 33 -8.29 -5.80 15.49
CA TRP A 33 -8.37 -4.35 15.35
C TRP A 33 -7.55 -3.80 14.19
N GLY A 34 -6.45 -4.49 13.82
CA GLY A 34 -5.65 -4.11 12.65
C GLY A 34 -6.42 -4.25 11.34
N GLU A 35 -7.28 -5.28 11.20
CA GLU A 35 -8.16 -5.42 10.05
C GLU A 35 -9.35 -4.45 10.11
N GLN A 36 -9.89 -4.22 11.30
CA GLN A 36 -10.94 -3.23 11.47
C GLN A 36 -10.47 -1.84 10.98
N TYR A 37 -9.24 -1.44 11.27
CA TYR A 37 -8.71 -0.15 10.80
C TYR A 37 -8.53 -0.10 9.28
N VAL A 38 -8.17 -1.21 8.62
CA VAL A 38 -8.17 -1.30 7.15
C VAL A 38 -9.55 -1.03 6.59
N ASN A 39 -10.57 -1.68 7.14
CA ASN A 39 -11.97 -1.48 6.74
C ASN A 39 -12.46 -0.04 6.98
N ASP A 40 -12.05 0.56 8.11
CA ASP A 40 -12.39 1.94 8.45
C ASP A 40 -11.72 2.94 7.50
N ILE A 41 -10.45 2.69 7.10
CA ILE A 41 -9.74 3.48 6.08
C ILE A 41 -10.49 3.42 4.74
N HIS A 42 -10.83 2.22 4.27
CA HIS A 42 -11.62 2.06 3.04
C HIS A 42 -12.97 2.78 3.11
N THR A 43 -13.65 2.67 4.24
CA THR A 43 -14.96 3.31 4.41
C THR A 43 -14.85 4.84 4.37
N GLN A 44 -13.80 5.41 4.98
CA GLN A 44 -13.66 6.85 5.10
C GLN A 44 -12.99 7.51 3.89
N PHE A 45 -12.02 6.85 3.26
CA PHE A 45 -11.19 7.47 2.22
C PHE A 45 -11.38 6.87 0.83
N SER A 46 -12.01 5.68 0.73
CA SER A 46 -12.36 5.05 -0.56
C SER A 46 -11.18 5.09 -1.56
N ASP A 47 -11.38 5.71 -2.73
CA ASP A 47 -10.41 5.76 -3.82
C ASP A 47 -9.23 6.72 -3.59
N ASN A 48 -9.24 7.48 -2.48
CA ASN A 48 -8.19 8.45 -2.16
C ASN A 48 -7.06 7.88 -1.29
N CYS A 49 -7.15 6.61 -0.91
CA CYS A 49 -6.13 5.95 -0.10
C CYS A 49 -5.84 4.55 -0.63
N GLU A 50 -4.57 4.24 -0.82
CA GLU A 50 -4.11 2.89 -1.13
C GLU A 50 -3.44 2.27 0.10
N ILE A 51 -3.66 0.97 0.30
CA ILE A 51 -3.07 0.23 1.43
C ILE A 51 -2.13 -0.84 0.89
N ILE A 52 -0.99 -1.02 1.54
CA ILE A 52 -0.05 -2.09 1.27
C ILE A 52 0.22 -2.86 2.57
N ALA A 53 -0.13 -4.13 2.60
CA ALA A 53 0.13 -5.03 3.71
C ALA A 53 1.54 -5.64 3.57
N LEU A 54 2.39 -5.32 4.56
CA LEU A 54 3.76 -5.81 4.67
C LEU A 54 3.78 -7.00 5.63
N HIS A 55 3.70 -8.19 5.08
CA HIS A 55 3.74 -9.43 5.86
C HIS A 55 5.15 -9.77 6.34
N SER A 56 5.28 -10.32 7.55
CA SER A 56 6.55 -10.74 8.13
C SER A 56 6.48 -12.10 8.80
N ASN A 57 7.45 -12.96 8.49
CA ASN A 57 7.60 -14.30 9.07
C ASN A 57 6.35 -15.19 8.93
N ASP A 58 5.71 -15.12 7.77
CA ASP A 58 4.59 -15.95 7.36
C ASP A 58 4.66 -16.28 5.85
N ASP A 59 3.69 -17.03 5.33
CA ASP A 59 3.67 -17.50 3.94
C ASP A 59 3.45 -16.39 2.90
N PHE A 60 3.06 -15.20 3.34
CA PHE A 60 2.89 -14.01 2.48
C PHE A 60 4.11 -13.09 2.47
N SER A 61 5.12 -13.41 3.27
CA SER A 61 6.35 -12.61 3.39
C SER A 61 7.16 -12.65 2.09
N VAL A 62 7.65 -11.50 1.66
CA VAL A 62 8.50 -11.32 0.47
C VAL A 62 9.66 -10.36 0.77
N ASP A 63 10.75 -10.45 0.02
CA ASP A 63 11.96 -9.66 0.26
C ASP A 63 11.68 -8.16 0.25
N VAL A 64 10.90 -7.67 -0.70
CA VAL A 64 10.52 -6.26 -0.79
C VAL A 64 9.74 -5.77 0.44
N ALA A 65 8.94 -6.63 1.09
CA ALA A 65 8.28 -6.28 2.35
C ALA A 65 9.30 -6.11 3.48
N TYR A 66 10.35 -6.93 3.53
CA TYR A 66 11.43 -6.77 4.51
C TYR A 66 12.27 -5.52 4.29
N ASP A 67 12.48 -5.08 3.05
CA ASP A 67 13.12 -3.80 2.76
C ASP A 67 12.32 -2.65 3.39
N PHE A 68 10.99 -2.64 3.20
CA PHE A 68 10.12 -1.65 3.83
C PHE A 68 10.11 -1.77 5.36
N LEU A 69 9.97 -2.97 5.91
CA LEU A 69 9.97 -3.19 7.35
C LEU A 69 11.29 -2.73 7.99
N SER A 70 12.42 -2.93 7.30
CA SER A 70 13.72 -2.45 7.75
C SER A 70 13.81 -0.93 7.78
N LEU A 71 13.23 -0.25 6.78
CA LEU A 71 13.21 1.21 6.68
C LEU A 71 12.22 1.83 7.69
N LEU A 72 10.99 1.30 7.75
CA LEU A 72 9.92 1.79 8.62
C LEU A 72 10.15 1.46 10.10
N ASN A 73 10.91 0.42 10.37
CA ASN A 73 11.33 -0.04 11.70
C ASN A 73 10.14 -0.12 12.70
N PRO A 74 9.08 -0.91 12.41
CA PRO A 74 7.95 -1.05 13.32
C PRO A 74 8.39 -1.65 14.67
N SER A 75 7.84 -1.15 15.77
CA SER A 75 8.10 -1.72 17.11
C SER A 75 7.39 -3.06 17.36
N GLY A 76 6.49 -3.45 16.46
CA GLY A 76 5.69 -4.69 16.51
C GLY A 76 4.61 -4.66 15.43
N VAL A 77 3.75 -5.70 15.43
CA VAL A 77 2.62 -5.82 14.52
C VAL A 77 1.31 -5.95 15.30
N PRO A 78 0.20 -5.36 14.80
CA PRO A 78 0.13 -4.51 13.65
C PRO A 78 0.68 -3.09 13.92
N SER A 79 1.37 -2.51 12.92
CA SER A 79 1.78 -1.11 12.92
C SER A 79 1.34 -0.46 11.62
N PHE A 80 0.95 0.81 11.70
CA PHE A 80 0.53 1.58 10.53
C PHE A 80 1.48 2.75 10.27
N PHE A 81 1.65 3.07 9.00
CA PHE A 81 2.45 4.20 8.53
C PHE A 81 1.66 4.90 7.42
N VAL A 82 1.57 6.21 7.49
CA VAL A 82 1.00 7.03 6.41
C VAL A 82 2.17 7.65 5.65
N GLY A 83 2.30 7.32 4.37
CA GLY A 83 3.55 7.50 3.67
C GLY A 83 4.68 6.78 4.42
N MET A 84 5.72 7.51 4.80
CA MET A 84 6.85 6.98 5.59
C MET A 84 6.76 7.35 7.07
N GLN A 85 5.66 7.98 7.51
CA GLN A 85 5.50 8.45 8.87
C GLN A 85 4.82 7.39 9.75
N SER A 86 5.50 6.99 10.83
CA SER A 86 4.92 6.12 11.86
C SER A 86 3.75 6.81 12.56
N VAL A 87 2.68 6.07 12.78
CA VAL A 87 1.49 6.58 13.46
C VAL A 87 1.15 5.71 14.67
N SER A 88 0.58 6.32 15.70
CA SER A 88 0.10 5.59 16.87
C SER A 88 -1.02 4.61 16.49
N SER A 89 -1.17 3.51 17.26
CA SER A 89 -2.20 2.47 17.06
C SER A 89 -3.60 2.99 17.43
N SER A 90 -4.04 4.05 16.75
CA SER A 90 -5.33 4.71 16.92
C SER A 90 -5.86 5.10 15.56
N PHE A 91 -7.09 4.68 15.23
CA PHE A 91 -7.71 5.03 13.96
C PHE A 91 -7.79 6.53 13.75
N SER A 92 -8.11 7.30 14.81
CA SER A 92 -8.15 8.76 14.74
C SER A 92 -6.80 9.38 14.33
N ALA A 93 -5.69 8.82 14.80
CA ALA A 93 -4.36 9.32 14.40
C ALA A 93 -4.04 8.96 12.94
N ILE A 94 -4.39 7.75 12.49
CA ILE A 94 -4.21 7.31 11.11
C ILE A 94 -5.04 8.20 10.17
N SER A 95 -6.34 8.36 10.45
CA SER A 95 -7.24 9.16 9.62
C SER A 95 -6.87 10.64 9.60
N GLY A 96 -6.33 11.16 10.71
CA GLY A 96 -5.80 12.52 10.78
C GLY A 96 -4.64 12.73 9.80
N LEU A 97 -3.63 11.86 9.82
CA LEU A 97 -2.48 11.95 8.92
C LEU A 97 -2.87 11.76 7.44
N ILE A 98 -3.79 10.83 7.14
CA ILE A 98 -4.30 10.66 5.77
C ILE A 98 -4.99 11.97 5.31
N THR A 99 -5.81 12.57 6.18
CA THR A 99 -6.48 13.83 5.87
C THR A 99 -5.49 14.95 5.61
N ASP A 100 -4.48 15.09 6.46
CA ASP A 100 -3.44 16.13 6.31
C ASP A 100 -2.66 15.94 5.00
N GLU A 101 -2.28 14.69 4.66
CA GLU A 101 -1.59 14.37 3.41
C GLU A 101 -2.45 14.69 2.18
N LEU A 102 -3.75 14.38 2.22
CA LEU A 102 -4.68 14.66 1.12
C LEU A 102 -4.95 16.17 0.92
N MET A 103 -4.74 16.99 1.94
CA MET A 103 -4.84 18.45 1.84
C MET A 103 -3.61 19.09 1.18
N GLU A 104 -2.50 18.40 1.10
CA GLU A 104 -1.31 18.91 0.42
C GLU A 104 -1.53 18.94 -1.09
N ALA A 105 -0.91 19.93 -1.76
CA ALA A 105 -0.95 20.01 -3.21
C ALA A 105 -0.30 18.76 -3.84
N ASN A 106 -0.97 18.17 -4.82
CA ASN A 106 -0.38 17.10 -5.61
C ASN A 106 0.80 17.64 -6.43
N GLN A 107 1.94 16.97 -6.33
CA GLN A 107 3.17 17.38 -7.02
C GLN A 107 3.51 16.49 -8.21
N VAL A 108 2.98 15.27 -8.24
CA VAL A 108 3.22 14.29 -9.30
C VAL A 108 1.93 13.53 -9.58
N SER A 109 1.50 13.55 -10.83
CA SER A 109 0.36 12.76 -11.30
C SER A 109 0.84 11.52 -12.04
N LEU A 110 0.16 10.41 -11.86
CA LEU A 110 0.50 9.13 -12.46
C LEU A 110 -0.67 8.55 -13.25
N ALA A 111 -0.37 7.93 -14.38
CA ALA A 111 -1.29 7.05 -15.09
C ALA A 111 -0.62 5.71 -15.34
N THR A 112 -1.31 4.63 -15.02
CA THR A 112 -0.80 3.27 -15.16
C THR A 112 -1.68 2.47 -16.10
N SER A 113 -1.07 1.71 -16.97
CA SER A 113 -1.74 0.71 -17.80
C SER A 113 -0.92 -0.58 -17.82
N PHE A 114 -1.59 -1.72 -17.97
CA PHE A 114 -0.91 -3.00 -18.08
C PHE A 114 -1.55 -3.89 -19.14
N SER A 115 -0.76 -4.83 -19.65
CA SER A 115 -1.22 -5.91 -20.54
C SER A 115 -0.50 -7.19 -20.18
N THR A 116 -1.18 -8.32 -20.34
CA THR A 116 -0.62 -9.65 -20.07
C THR A 116 -0.52 -10.44 -21.37
N GLN A 117 0.64 -11.00 -21.66
CA GLN A 117 0.86 -11.87 -22.81
C GLN A 117 1.88 -12.98 -22.45
N ASN A 118 1.54 -14.25 -22.67
CA ASN A 118 2.42 -15.39 -22.41
C ASN A 118 3.01 -15.38 -21.00
N ASP A 119 2.17 -15.19 -19.98
CA ASP A 119 2.53 -15.10 -18.55
C ASP A 119 3.48 -13.95 -18.19
N VAL A 120 3.65 -13.00 -19.11
CA VAL A 120 4.41 -11.77 -18.87
C VAL A 120 3.44 -10.60 -18.74
N MET A 121 3.53 -9.87 -17.64
CA MET A 121 2.83 -8.60 -17.43
C MET A 121 3.72 -7.44 -17.88
N ASN A 122 3.23 -6.65 -18.84
CA ASN A 122 3.86 -5.42 -19.26
C ASN A 122 3.14 -4.25 -18.59
N ILE A 123 3.85 -3.50 -17.77
CA ILE A 123 3.32 -2.34 -17.05
C ILE A 123 3.92 -1.08 -17.67
N LYS A 124 3.04 -0.14 -17.99
CA LYS A 124 3.43 1.19 -18.47
C LYS A 124 2.93 2.22 -17.47
N VAL A 125 3.85 3.04 -16.97
CA VAL A 125 3.54 4.19 -16.11
C VAL A 125 3.91 5.46 -16.83
N GLN A 126 3.01 6.43 -16.79
CA GLN A 126 3.24 7.79 -17.24
C GLN A 126 3.18 8.70 -16.03
N SER A 127 4.18 9.56 -15.87
CA SER A 127 4.25 10.53 -14.78
C SER A 127 4.24 11.95 -15.37
N GLN A 128 3.60 12.85 -14.64
CA GLN A 128 3.58 14.28 -14.93
C GLN A 128 3.91 15.04 -13.65
N LEU A 129 4.89 15.93 -13.74
CA LEU A 129 5.18 16.86 -12.65
C LEU A 129 4.17 18.00 -12.71
N GLU A 130 3.52 18.26 -11.58
CA GLU A 130 2.54 19.33 -11.47
C GLU A 130 3.20 20.70 -11.21
N GLY A 131 2.46 21.76 -11.54
CA GLY A 131 2.95 23.12 -11.32
C GLY A 131 3.19 23.38 -9.84
N GLY A 132 4.43 23.70 -9.48
CA GLY A 132 4.85 23.89 -8.09
C GLY A 132 5.73 22.76 -7.54
N PHE A 133 6.06 21.75 -8.35
CA PHE A 133 7.05 20.75 -7.97
C PHE A 133 8.39 21.42 -7.59
N THR A 134 8.86 21.16 -6.37
CA THR A 134 10.09 21.75 -5.83
C THR A 134 11.13 20.68 -5.46
N GLY A 135 10.85 19.40 -5.74
CA GLY A 135 11.75 18.28 -5.45
C GLY A 135 12.96 18.27 -6.40
N GLU A 136 14.09 17.82 -5.91
CA GLU A 136 15.30 17.69 -6.73
C GLU A 136 15.34 16.38 -7.50
N ASN A 137 14.84 15.28 -6.90
CA ASN A 137 14.80 13.94 -7.49
C ASN A 137 13.45 13.29 -7.23
N CYS A 138 12.91 12.63 -8.25
CA CYS A 138 11.77 11.73 -8.13
C CYS A 138 12.21 10.31 -8.48
N TYR A 139 11.75 9.36 -7.71
CA TYR A 139 11.94 7.94 -7.98
C TYR A 139 10.58 7.30 -8.20
N LEU A 140 10.47 6.48 -9.23
CA LEU A 140 9.26 5.74 -9.54
C LEU A 140 9.40 4.30 -9.04
N ALA A 141 8.51 3.90 -8.13
CA ALA A 141 8.38 2.52 -7.71
C ALA A 141 7.04 1.94 -8.20
N VAL A 142 7.05 0.68 -8.59
CA VAL A 142 5.85 -0.06 -9.04
C VAL A 142 5.73 -1.33 -8.20
N TYR A 143 4.63 -1.45 -7.46
CA TYR A 143 4.36 -2.61 -6.61
C TYR A 143 3.20 -3.42 -7.17
N ILE A 144 3.32 -4.74 -7.04
CA ILE A 144 2.23 -5.67 -7.31
C ILE A 144 1.66 -6.09 -5.96
N ILE A 145 0.39 -5.84 -5.78
CA ILE A 145 -0.38 -6.27 -4.61
C ILE A 145 -1.41 -7.32 -5.01
N GLU A 146 -1.77 -8.16 -4.08
CA GLU A 146 -2.73 -9.24 -4.30
C GLU A 146 -3.83 -9.19 -3.24
N ASP A 147 -5.08 -9.36 -3.68
CA ASP A 147 -6.28 -9.39 -2.86
C ASP A 147 -6.94 -10.76 -2.90
N GLY A 148 -7.78 -11.03 -1.89
CA GLY A 148 -8.67 -12.20 -1.88
C GLY A 148 -7.97 -13.52 -1.56
N GLN A 149 -6.80 -13.50 -0.95
CA GLN A 149 -6.09 -14.71 -0.56
C GLN A 149 -6.69 -15.30 0.72
N VAL A 150 -7.17 -16.53 0.65
CA VAL A 150 -7.75 -17.24 1.79
C VAL A 150 -6.67 -18.06 2.49
N ALA A 151 -6.38 -17.71 3.74
CA ALA A 151 -5.42 -18.44 4.58
C ALA A 151 -5.77 -18.25 6.07
N PRO A 152 -5.30 -19.15 6.96
CA PRO A 152 -5.50 -18.99 8.39
C PRO A 152 -4.91 -17.68 8.91
N GLN A 153 -5.64 -17.04 9.82
CA GLN A 153 -5.23 -15.85 10.55
C GLN A 153 -5.55 -15.98 12.02
N GLN A 154 -4.59 -15.74 12.88
CA GLN A 154 -4.89 -15.61 14.29
C GLN A 154 -5.67 -14.32 14.57
N VAL A 155 -6.70 -14.41 15.41
CA VAL A 155 -7.62 -13.33 15.73
C VAL A 155 -7.84 -13.20 17.24
N GLY A 156 -8.41 -12.07 17.68
CA GLY A 156 -8.68 -11.79 19.09
C GLY A 156 -7.51 -11.14 19.83
N ASP A 157 -7.46 -11.38 21.15
CA ASP A 157 -6.39 -10.85 21.99
C ASP A 157 -5.11 -11.69 21.90
N PRO A 158 -3.94 -11.11 22.19
CA PRO A 158 -2.69 -11.87 22.24
C PRO A 158 -2.80 -13.07 23.18
N GLY A 159 -2.49 -14.27 22.67
CA GLY A 159 -2.54 -15.50 23.41
C GLY A 159 -3.94 -16.16 23.49
N SER A 160 -4.93 -15.64 22.78
CA SER A 160 -6.28 -16.24 22.70
C SER A 160 -6.26 -17.64 22.07
N GLY A 161 -5.31 -17.91 21.18
CA GLY A 161 -5.24 -19.16 20.40
C GLY A 161 -6.42 -19.32 19.42
N VAL A 162 -7.19 -18.27 19.16
CA VAL A 162 -8.30 -18.29 18.22
C VAL A 162 -7.76 -18.03 16.80
N GLU A 163 -8.18 -18.87 15.87
CA GLU A 163 -7.79 -18.79 14.46
C GLU A 163 -9.04 -18.79 13.58
N ASP A 164 -9.07 -17.90 12.59
CA ASP A 164 -9.99 -17.97 11.48
C ASP A 164 -9.29 -18.67 10.30
N PRO A 165 -9.66 -19.92 9.97
CA PRO A 165 -9.01 -20.68 8.89
C PRO A 165 -9.40 -20.18 7.49
N ASN A 166 -10.42 -19.35 7.37
CA ASN A 166 -10.95 -18.84 6.11
C ASN A 166 -10.81 -17.31 6.01
N PHE A 167 -9.87 -16.74 6.73
CA PHE A 167 -9.63 -15.30 6.69
C PHE A 167 -9.21 -14.87 5.28
N VAL A 168 -9.78 -13.75 4.79
CA VAL A 168 -9.47 -13.19 3.49
C VAL A 168 -8.44 -12.09 3.65
N HIS A 169 -7.25 -12.33 3.15
CA HIS A 169 -6.15 -11.37 3.15
C HIS A 169 -6.19 -10.53 1.88
N ASN A 170 -6.10 -9.21 2.05
CA ASN A 170 -6.09 -8.22 0.98
C ASN A 170 -4.85 -7.34 1.07
N HIS A 171 -4.55 -6.60 0.00
CA HIS A 171 -3.46 -5.64 -0.10
C HIS A 171 -2.06 -6.23 0.12
N ILE A 172 -1.90 -7.54 -0.06
CA ILE A 172 -0.64 -8.26 0.18
C ILE A 172 0.40 -7.78 -0.82
N LEU A 173 1.51 -7.21 -0.35
CA LEU A 173 2.65 -6.91 -1.20
C LEU A 173 3.30 -8.19 -1.71
N ARG A 174 3.37 -8.36 -3.04
CA ARG A 174 3.92 -9.58 -3.65
C ARG A 174 5.30 -9.37 -4.26
N THR A 175 5.49 -8.25 -4.93
CA THR A 175 6.77 -7.93 -5.56
C THR A 175 6.83 -6.46 -5.95
N GLU A 176 8.02 -6.00 -6.31
CA GLU A 176 8.24 -4.76 -7.03
C GLU A 176 8.60 -5.04 -8.49
N ALA A 177 8.26 -4.15 -9.39
CA ALA A 177 8.49 -4.26 -10.82
C ALA A 177 9.37 -3.13 -11.38
N SER A 178 9.93 -2.31 -10.51
CA SER A 178 10.78 -1.16 -10.85
C SER A 178 12.28 -1.46 -10.77
N GLY A 179 12.67 -2.64 -10.29
CA GLY A 179 14.07 -3.07 -10.11
C GLY A 179 14.72 -2.59 -8.80
N SER A 180 13.96 -1.89 -7.95
CA SER A 180 14.36 -1.47 -6.60
C SER A 180 13.13 -1.26 -5.74
N ALA A 181 13.20 -1.64 -4.46
CA ALA A 181 12.10 -1.47 -3.50
C ALA A 181 11.64 -0.01 -3.35
N PHE A 182 12.54 0.94 -3.57
CA PHE A 182 12.27 2.38 -3.40
C PHE A 182 12.29 3.16 -4.73
N GLY A 183 12.22 2.45 -5.85
CA GLY A 183 12.16 3.03 -7.20
C GLY A 183 13.51 3.32 -7.84
N GLN A 184 13.46 3.79 -9.06
CA GLN A 184 14.58 4.20 -9.91
C GLN A 184 14.33 5.57 -10.52
#